data_a7f9fa5c3f55db2ca816d552c6c2f888
#
_entry.id   a7f9fa5c3f55db2ca816d552c6c2f888
#
_cell.length_a   1.000
_cell.length_b   1.000
_cell.length_c   1.000
_cell.angle_alpha   90.00
_cell.angle_beta   90.00
_cell.angle_gamma   90.00
#
_symmetry.space_group_name_H-M   'P 1'
#
loop_
_entity.id
_entity.type
_entity.pdbx_description
1 polymer ?
#
loop_
_entity_poly.entity_id
_entity_poly.type
_entity_poly.pdbx_seq_one_letter_code
_entity_poly.pdbx_strand_id
1 'polypeptide(L)'
;MQITGTHFNYFQLCQRKLWLFHNGMQMEHTSELVDEGRLIHETTYTFRPERYKELEIGGIKIDYYDARNKVVHEVKKSDKMEEAHLWQLKYYLFILEQCGVEQVSGILEYPKLHKTEEVWLSAMDRESIEEMRVSITQLTEAEICPPKLKRSRCRNCSYFDFCWSGEEEQQETD
;
A
#
# COMPACT_ATOMS: atom_id res chain seq x y z
N MET A 1 -5.72 16.89 -5.89
CA MET A 1 -5.20 15.51 -6.11
C MET A 1 -5.87 14.55 -5.13
N GLN A 2 -6.23 13.33 -5.55
CA GLN A 2 -6.79 12.30 -4.67
C GLN A 2 -5.69 11.33 -4.24
N ILE A 3 -5.36 11.32 -2.95
CA ILE A 3 -4.41 10.38 -2.37
C ILE A 3 -5.13 9.07 -2.06
N THR A 4 -4.53 7.93 -2.39
CA THR A 4 -5.06 6.59 -2.17
C THR A 4 -4.19 5.80 -1.19
N GLY A 5 -4.66 4.64 -0.73
CA GLY A 5 -3.85 3.74 0.09
C GLY A 5 -2.56 3.28 -0.60
N THR A 6 -2.57 3.13 -1.93
CA THR A 6 -1.37 2.82 -2.72
C THR A 6 -0.32 3.92 -2.62
N HIS A 7 -0.72 5.20 -2.59
CA HIS A 7 0.21 6.31 -2.38
C HIS A 7 0.90 6.20 -1.02
N PHE A 8 0.17 5.90 0.05
CA PHE A 8 0.74 5.68 1.38
C PHE A 8 1.71 4.49 1.39
N ASN A 9 1.32 3.37 0.79
CA ASN A 9 2.19 2.20 0.68
C ASN A 9 3.48 2.53 -0.05
N TYR A 10 3.41 3.16 -1.22
CA TYR A 10 4.58 3.49 -2.03
C TYR A 10 5.45 4.58 -1.40
N PHE A 11 4.88 5.52 -0.66
CA PHE A 11 5.62 6.51 0.09
C PHE A 11 6.60 5.88 1.08
N GLN A 12 6.18 4.81 1.75
CA GLN A 12 7.04 4.05 2.66
C GLN A 12 8.10 3.20 1.94
N LEU A 13 7.80 2.74 0.73
CA LEU A 13 8.67 1.82 -0.01
C LEU A 13 9.74 2.54 -0.84
N CYS A 14 9.31 3.48 -1.68
CA CYS A 14 10.17 4.16 -2.65
C CYS A 14 9.50 5.41 -3.21
N GLN A 15 10.07 6.56 -2.91
CA GLN A 15 9.56 7.85 -3.40
C GLN A 15 9.52 7.94 -4.93
N ARG A 16 10.52 7.35 -5.63
CA ARG A 16 10.52 7.26 -7.09
C ARG A 16 9.35 6.43 -7.61
N LYS A 17 9.07 5.28 -7.00
CA LYS A 17 7.93 4.44 -7.36
C LYS A 17 6.61 5.20 -7.19
N LEU A 18 6.46 5.92 -6.08
CA LEU A 18 5.29 6.77 -5.83
C LEU A 18 5.12 7.82 -6.92
N TRP A 19 6.18 8.55 -7.25
CA TRP A 19 6.16 9.59 -8.27
C TRP A 19 5.80 9.01 -9.66
N LEU A 20 6.41 7.91 -10.06
CA LEU A 20 6.13 7.22 -11.33
C LEU A 20 4.66 6.76 -11.39
N PHE A 21 4.18 6.10 -10.35
CA PHE A 21 2.79 5.66 -10.24
C PHE A 21 1.80 6.82 -10.38
N HIS A 22 2.06 7.91 -9.65
CA HIS A 22 1.21 9.10 -9.70
C HIS A 22 1.16 9.74 -11.09
N ASN A 23 2.28 9.76 -11.81
CA ASN A 23 2.40 10.29 -13.16
C ASN A 23 1.94 9.30 -14.27
N GLY A 24 1.19 8.26 -13.90
CA GLY A 24 0.55 7.33 -14.83
C GLY A 24 1.45 6.21 -15.35
N MET A 25 2.69 6.11 -14.86
CA MET A 25 3.59 5.01 -15.19
C MET A 25 3.35 3.83 -14.24
N GLN A 26 2.43 2.92 -14.61
CA GLN A 26 2.04 1.77 -13.81
C GLN A 26 2.68 0.49 -14.37
N MET A 27 3.54 -0.14 -13.58
CA MET A 27 4.29 -1.36 -13.95
C MET A 27 3.87 -2.60 -13.14
N GLU A 28 2.79 -2.51 -12.38
CA GLU A 28 2.30 -3.59 -11.53
C GLU A 28 1.85 -4.82 -12.34
N HIS A 29 1.27 -4.59 -13.50
CA HIS A 29 0.77 -5.64 -14.41
C HIS A 29 1.87 -6.47 -15.06
N THR A 30 3.12 -6.06 -14.97
CA THR A 30 4.28 -6.79 -15.53
C THR A 30 4.99 -7.69 -14.52
N SER A 31 4.51 -7.75 -13.28
CA SER A 31 5.20 -8.43 -12.18
C SER A 31 4.47 -9.70 -11.74
N GLU A 32 5.11 -10.87 -11.92
CA GLU A 32 4.62 -12.16 -11.41
C GLU A 32 4.37 -12.13 -9.89
N LEU A 33 5.15 -11.35 -9.13
CA LEU A 33 4.96 -11.18 -7.69
C LEU A 33 3.66 -10.44 -7.34
N VAL A 34 3.23 -9.52 -8.20
CA VAL A 34 1.95 -8.82 -8.05
C VAL A 34 0.80 -9.76 -8.40
N ASP A 35 0.93 -10.56 -9.45
CA ASP A 35 -0.08 -11.56 -9.82
C ASP A 35 -0.25 -12.63 -8.75
N GLU A 36 0.85 -13.09 -8.13
CA GLU A 36 0.77 -14.03 -7.00
C GLU A 36 0.09 -13.37 -5.78
N GLY A 37 0.36 -12.09 -5.51
CA GLY A 37 -0.31 -11.33 -4.45
C GLY A 37 -1.82 -11.25 -4.69
N ARG A 38 -2.24 -10.98 -5.93
CA ARG A 38 -3.65 -10.95 -6.32
C ARG A 38 -4.33 -12.31 -6.16
N LEU A 39 -3.67 -13.40 -6.56
CA LEU A 39 -4.20 -14.75 -6.40
C LEU A 39 -4.41 -15.12 -4.93
N ILE A 40 -3.47 -14.77 -4.04
CA ILE A 40 -3.63 -15.01 -2.59
C ILE A 40 -4.83 -14.22 -2.04
N HIS A 41 -4.97 -12.98 -2.45
CA HIS A 41 -6.09 -12.13 -2.10
C HIS A 41 -7.42 -12.77 -2.54
N GLU A 42 -7.56 -13.14 -3.80
CA GLU A 42 -8.76 -13.78 -4.34
C GLU A 42 -9.08 -15.12 -3.66
N THR A 43 -8.08 -15.97 -3.39
CA THR A 43 -8.29 -17.29 -2.80
C THR A 43 -8.58 -17.25 -1.30
N THR A 44 -7.98 -16.33 -0.56
CA THR A 44 -8.18 -16.20 0.90
C THR A 44 -9.63 -15.87 1.23
N TYR A 45 -10.33 -15.12 0.37
CA TYR A 45 -11.68 -14.65 0.64
C TYR A 45 -12.81 -15.42 -0.05
N THR A 46 -12.50 -16.42 -0.87
CA THR A 46 -13.51 -17.25 -1.57
C THR A 46 -14.53 -17.89 -0.63
N PHE A 47 -14.18 -18.12 0.63
CA PHE A 47 -15.04 -18.73 1.65
C PHE A 47 -15.61 -17.73 2.67
N ARG A 48 -15.37 -16.42 2.51
CA ARG A 48 -15.93 -15.41 3.44
C ARG A 48 -17.36 -15.05 3.05
N PRO A 49 -18.26 -14.89 4.05
CA PRO A 49 -19.67 -14.60 3.78
C PRO A 49 -19.86 -13.24 3.09
N GLU A 50 -21.01 -13.08 2.42
CA GLU A 50 -21.46 -11.87 1.69
C GLU A 50 -21.41 -10.56 2.50
N ARG A 51 -21.14 -10.60 3.81
CA ARG A 51 -21.03 -9.42 4.67
C ARG A 51 -19.75 -8.60 4.44
N TYR A 52 -18.71 -9.22 3.85
CA TYR A 52 -17.47 -8.53 3.51
C TYR A 52 -17.60 -7.98 2.09
N LYS A 53 -17.77 -6.67 1.99
CA LYS A 53 -17.99 -5.99 0.72
C LYS A 53 -16.79 -5.15 0.34
N GLU A 54 -16.54 -5.05 -0.94
CA GLU A 54 -15.71 -4.00 -1.51
C GLU A 54 -16.39 -2.65 -1.20
N LEU A 55 -15.61 -1.69 -0.74
CA LEU A 55 -16.08 -0.36 -0.38
C LEU A 55 -15.21 0.70 -1.06
N GLU A 56 -15.85 1.55 -1.87
CA GLU A 56 -15.23 2.76 -2.40
C GLU A 56 -15.79 3.97 -1.66
N ILE A 57 -14.93 4.68 -0.95
CA ILE A 57 -15.32 5.85 -0.15
C ILE A 57 -14.15 6.84 -0.02
N GLY A 58 -14.41 8.13 -0.08
CA GLY A 58 -13.38 9.16 0.15
C GLY A 58 -12.14 9.03 -0.75
N GLY A 59 -12.28 8.35 -1.91
CA GLY A 59 -11.19 8.12 -2.85
C GLY A 59 -10.28 6.95 -2.54
N ILE A 60 -10.63 6.14 -1.58
CA ILE A 60 -9.97 4.86 -1.32
C ILE A 60 -10.86 3.71 -1.78
N LYS A 61 -10.21 2.60 -2.11
CA LYS A 61 -10.84 1.33 -2.39
C LYS A 61 -10.37 0.32 -1.35
N ILE A 62 -11.32 -0.21 -0.59
CA ILE A 62 -11.11 -1.23 0.43
C ILE A 62 -11.72 -2.52 -0.09
N ASP A 63 -10.93 -3.57 -0.17
CA ASP A 63 -11.39 -4.84 -0.74
C ASP A 63 -12.32 -5.61 0.20
N TYR A 64 -12.08 -5.51 1.51
CA TYR A 64 -12.87 -6.23 2.51
C TYR A 64 -13.20 -5.36 3.73
N TYR A 65 -14.43 -4.92 3.78
CA TYR A 65 -14.98 -4.15 4.90
C TYR A 65 -16.15 -4.89 5.55
N ASP A 66 -16.02 -5.22 6.83
CA ASP A 66 -17.13 -5.71 7.66
C ASP A 66 -17.91 -4.51 8.21
N ALA A 67 -18.96 -4.13 7.51
CA ALA A 67 -19.77 -2.97 7.89
C ALA A 67 -20.50 -3.14 9.24
N ARG A 68 -20.77 -4.38 9.67
CA ARG A 68 -21.43 -4.65 10.95
C ARG A 68 -20.51 -4.41 12.14
N ASN A 69 -19.27 -4.86 12.03
CA ASN A 69 -18.26 -4.74 13.08
C ASN A 69 -17.34 -3.54 12.86
N LYS A 70 -17.48 -2.82 11.73
CA LYS A 70 -16.66 -1.67 11.32
C LYS A 70 -15.16 -2.03 11.24
N VAL A 71 -14.86 -3.17 10.64
CA VAL A 71 -13.50 -3.71 10.53
C VAL A 71 -13.06 -3.75 9.08
N VAL A 72 -11.91 -3.14 8.79
CA VAL A 72 -11.20 -3.27 7.51
C VAL A 72 -10.26 -4.47 7.59
N HIS A 73 -10.36 -5.38 6.62
CA HIS A 73 -9.41 -6.49 6.49
C HIS A 73 -8.46 -6.23 5.32
N GLU A 74 -7.17 -6.21 5.60
CA GLU A 74 -6.11 -6.04 4.62
C GLU A 74 -5.25 -7.30 4.58
N VAL A 75 -5.22 -8.00 3.44
CA VAL A 75 -4.48 -9.26 3.26
C VAL A 75 -3.20 -9.01 2.50
N LYS A 76 -2.10 -9.53 3.00
CA LYS A 76 -0.78 -9.41 2.39
C LYS A 76 -0.06 -10.76 2.29
N LYS A 77 0.75 -10.89 1.22
CA LYS A 77 1.52 -12.11 0.93
C LYS A 77 2.59 -12.39 1.98
N SER A 78 3.26 -11.34 2.48
CA SER A 78 4.36 -11.45 3.43
C SER A 78 4.44 -10.20 4.32
N ASP A 79 5.12 -10.31 5.44
CA ASP A 79 5.37 -9.23 6.40
C ASP A 79 6.66 -8.42 6.11
N LYS A 80 7.39 -8.72 5.03
CA LYS A 80 8.65 -8.04 4.70
C LYS A 80 8.54 -6.52 4.57
N MET A 81 7.35 -6.01 4.30
CA MET A 81 7.04 -4.58 4.15
C MET A 81 5.91 -4.17 5.11
N GLU A 82 5.93 -4.73 6.32
CA GLU A 82 4.87 -4.60 7.32
C GLU A 82 4.52 -3.15 7.61
N GLU A 83 5.52 -2.26 7.75
CA GLU A 83 5.29 -0.84 7.98
C GLU A 83 4.50 -0.17 6.84
N ALA A 84 4.82 -0.47 5.58
CA ALA A 84 4.08 0.07 4.44
C ALA A 84 2.63 -0.45 4.39
N HIS A 85 2.41 -1.70 4.77
CA HIS A 85 1.07 -2.29 4.86
C HIS A 85 0.27 -1.67 6.01
N LEU A 86 0.93 -1.46 7.14
CA LEU A 86 0.33 -0.83 8.32
C LEU A 86 -0.14 0.60 8.02
N TRP A 87 0.70 1.43 7.39
CA TRP A 87 0.33 2.79 7.03
C TRP A 87 -0.76 2.86 5.95
N GLN A 88 -0.78 1.91 5.02
CA GLN A 88 -1.88 1.77 4.07
C GLN A 88 -3.21 1.51 4.78
N LEU A 89 -3.23 0.55 5.73
CA LEU A 89 -4.42 0.22 6.51
C LEU A 89 -4.83 1.39 7.42
N LYS A 90 -3.89 2.01 8.13
CA LYS A 90 -4.15 3.21 8.96
C LYS A 90 -4.77 4.34 8.14
N TYR A 91 -4.33 4.55 6.91
CA TYR A 91 -4.93 5.53 6.03
C TYR A 91 -6.38 5.19 5.67
N TYR A 92 -6.70 3.92 5.43
CA TYR A 92 -8.09 3.50 5.22
C TYR A 92 -8.97 3.81 6.43
N LEU A 93 -8.49 3.50 7.64
CA LEU A 93 -9.21 3.81 8.88
C LEU A 93 -9.43 5.31 9.03
N PHE A 94 -8.40 6.11 8.75
CA PHE A 94 -8.48 7.57 8.80
C PHE A 94 -9.55 8.13 7.86
N ILE A 95 -9.62 7.67 6.62
CA ILE A 95 -10.64 8.12 5.67
C ILE A 95 -12.03 7.68 6.12
N LEU A 96 -12.21 6.49 6.65
CA LEU A 96 -13.50 6.04 7.21
C LEU A 96 -13.96 6.92 8.38
N GLU A 97 -13.04 7.29 9.28
CA GLU A 97 -13.36 8.25 10.36
C GLU A 97 -13.77 9.63 9.81
N GLN A 98 -13.05 10.14 8.79
CA GLN A 98 -13.43 11.40 8.13
C GLN A 98 -14.81 11.32 7.45
N CYS A 99 -15.23 10.13 7.01
CA CYS A 99 -16.56 9.86 6.46
C CYS A 99 -17.63 9.58 7.54
N GLY A 100 -17.30 9.73 8.83
CA GLY A 100 -18.24 9.59 9.95
C GLY A 100 -18.39 8.16 10.50
N VAL A 101 -17.49 7.23 10.15
CA VAL A 101 -17.49 5.89 10.76
C VAL A 101 -16.74 5.93 12.09
N GLU A 102 -17.47 5.93 13.18
CA GLU A 102 -16.89 5.92 14.52
C GLU A 102 -16.41 4.53 14.93
N GLN A 103 -15.30 4.47 15.70
CA GLN A 103 -14.73 3.24 16.27
C GLN A 103 -14.37 2.19 15.20
N VAL A 104 -13.85 2.65 14.06
CA VAL A 104 -13.35 1.76 13.02
C VAL A 104 -12.01 1.15 13.44
N SER A 105 -11.82 -0.13 13.11
CA SER A 105 -10.55 -0.84 13.31
C SER A 105 -10.12 -1.59 12.05
N GLY A 106 -8.89 -2.07 12.04
CA GLY A 106 -8.35 -2.87 10.96
C GLY A 106 -7.75 -4.18 11.42
N ILE A 107 -7.70 -5.15 10.53
CA ILE A 107 -6.96 -6.40 10.72
C ILE A 107 -6.03 -6.56 9.53
N LEU A 108 -4.74 -6.60 9.82
CA LEU A 108 -3.70 -6.92 8.84
C LEU A 108 -3.44 -8.43 8.89
N GLU A 109 -3.60 -9.09 7.76
CA GLU A 109 -3.57 -10.55 7.68
C GLU A 109 -2.45 -11.04 6.77
N TYR A 110 -1.65 -11.99 7.26
CA TYR A 110 -0.61 -12.70 6.51
C TYR A 110 -0.92 -14.21 6.49
N PRO A 111 -1.78 -14.68 5.57
CA PRO A 111 -2.26 -16.08 5.60
C PRO A 111 -1.16 -17.13 5.52
N LYS A 112 -0.11 -16.88 4.72
CA LYS A 112 1.04 -17.80 4.62
C LYS A 112 1.84 -17.92 5.92
N LEU A 113 1.76 -16.94 6.79
CA LEU A 113 2.48 -16.90 8.08
C LEU A 113 1.57 -17.23 9.26
N HIS A 114 0.27 -17.47 9.01
CA HIS A 114 -0.74 -17.62 10.06
C HIS A 114 -0.69 -16.48 11.09
N LYS A 115 -0.38 -15.25 10.60
CA LYS A 115 -0.24 -14.06 11.44
C LYS A 115 -1.37 -13.08 11.15
N THR A 116 -1.96 -12.53 12.21
CA THR A 116 -2.92 -11.43 12.15
C THR A 116 -2.52 -10.36 13.16
N GLU A 117 -2.79 -9.11 12.82
CA GLU A 117 -2.52 -7.96 13.67
C GLU A 117 -3.71 -7.01 13.67
N GLU A 118 -4.22 -6.67 14.86
CA GLU A 118 -5.26 -5.66 15.01
C GLU A 118 -4.65 -4.27 14.98
N VAL A 119 -5.30 -3.36 14.27
CA VAL A 119 -4.82 -1.99 14.05
C VAL A 119 -5.91 -1.00 14.43
N TRP A 120 -5.53 -0.03 15.25
CA TRP A 120 -6.34 1.10 15.68
C TRP A 120 -5.60 2.41 15.42
N LEU A 121 -6.34 3.52 15.24
CA LEU A 121 -5.71 4.82 15.11
C LEU A 121 -5.52 5.49 16.49
N SER A 122 -4.28 5.82 16.79
CA SER A 122 -3.94 6.74 17.89
C SER A 122 -4.07 8.20 17.44
N ALA A 123 -4.03 9.15 18.38
CA ALA A 123 -3.95 10.57 18.05
C ALA A 123 -2.69 10.90 17.24
N MET A 124 -1.54 10.32 17.61
CA MET A 124 -0.27 10.49 16.87
C MET A 124 -0.34 9.95 15.44
N ASP A 125 -1.07 8.83 15.22
CA ASP A 125 -1.22 8.28 13.87
C ASP A 125 -1.98 9.25 12.96
N ARG A 126 -3.00 9.93 13.47
CA ARG A 126 -3.77 10.92 12.71
C ARG A 126 -2.91 12.12 12.32
N GLU A 127 -2.07 12.61 13.24
CA GLU A 127 -1.11 13.69 12.96
C GLU A 127 -0.10 13.24 11.89
N SER A 128 0.49 12.05 12.06
CA SER A 128 1.44 11.49 11.09
C SER A 128 0.83 11.27 9.70
N ILE A 129 -0.46 10.87 9.63
CA ILE A 129 -1.16 10.73 8.36
C ILE A 129 -1.30 12.07 7.65
N GLU A 130 -1.64 13.14 8.37
CA GLU A 130 -1.75 14.49 7.77
C GLU A 130 -0.39 15.00 7.30
N GLU A 131 0.69 14.80 8.06
CA GLU A 131 2.05 15.13 7.64
C GLU A 131 2.47 14.35 6.39
N MET A 132 2.18 13.04 6.35
CA MET A 132 2.45 12.21 5.17
C MET A 132 1.63 12.66 3.95
N ARG A 133 0.38 13.07 4.12
CA ARG A 133 -0.43 13.60 3.02
C ARG A 133 0.20 14.83 2.38
N VAL A 134 0.71 15.75 3.21
CA VAL A 134 1.44 16.92 2.72
C VAL A 134 2.69 16.49 1.95
N SER A 135 3.49 15.59 2.52
CA SER A 135 4.73 15.11 1.92
C SER A 135 4.48 14.35 0.61
N ILE A 136 3.45 13.51 0.55
CA ILE A 136 3.01 12.79 -0.66
C ILE A 136 2.61 13.79 -1.75
N THR A 137 1.85 14.83 -1.40
CA THR A 137 1.44 15.86 -2.34
C THR A 137 2.65 16.59 -2.93
N GLN A 138 3.55 17.07 -2.07
CA GLN A 138 4.78 17.75 -2.51
C GLN A 138 5.64 16.87 -3.41
N LEU A 139 5.78 15.58 -3.05
CA LEU A 139 6.57 14.62 -3.83
C LEU A 139 5.96 14.36 -5.21
N THR A 140 4.65 14.16 -5.27
CA THR A 140 3.96 13.81 -6.52
C THR A 140 3.82 14.98 -7.48
N GLU A 141 3.80 16.20 -6.98
CA GLU A 141 3.78 17.44 -7.75
C GLU A 141 5.18 17.95 -8.14
N ALA A 142 6.26 17.29 -7.65
CA ALA A 142 7.60 17.67 -8.01
C ALA A 142 7.87 17.45 -9.50
N GLU A 143 8.51 18.43 -10.16
CA GLU A 143 8.88 18.35 -11.58
C GLU A 143 9.95 17.28 -11.86
N ILE A 144 10.79 16.99 -10.87
CA ILE A 144 11.92 16.08 -11.00
C ILE A 144 11.59 14.74 -10.33
N CYS A 145 11.72 13.67 -11.11
CA CYS A 145 11.56 12.31 -10.58
C CYS A 145 12.63 12.01 -9.50
N PRO A 146 12.26 11.53 -8.32
CA PRO A 146 13.19 11.17 -7.27
C PRO A 146 14.28 10.18 -7.72
N PRO A 147 15.47 10.19 -7.10
CA PRO A 147 16.56 9.28 -7.46
C PRO A 147 16.20 7.82 -7.20
N LYS A 148 16.90 6.92 -7.89
CA LYS A 148 16.80 5.48 -7.66
C LYS A 148 17.33 5.10 -6.28
N LEU A 149 16.75 4.10 -5.63
CA LEU A 149 17.34 3.43 -4.48
C LEU A 149 18.52 2.55 -4.94
N LYS A 150 19.25 1.94 -3.98
CA LYS A 150 20.28 0.95 -4.32
C LYS A 150 19.68 -0.22 -5.11
N ARG A 151 20.39 -0.70 -6.13
CA ARG A 151 19.93 -1.77 -7.04
C ARG A 151 19.48 -3.03 -6.28
N SER A 152 20.20 -3.41 -5.23
CA SER A 152 19.88 -4.55 -4.37
C SER A 152 18.48 -4.46 -3.73
N ARG A 153 18.04 -3.26 -3.36
CA ARG A 153 16.71 -3.03 -2.81
C ARG A 153 15.60 -3.08 -3.86
N CYS A 154 15.95 -2.90 -5.13
CA CYS A 154 15.00 -2.82 -6.24
C CYS A 154 14.73 -4.18 -6.91
N ARG A 155 15.50 -5.24 -6.66
CA ARG A 155 15.47 -6.52 -7.39
C ARG A 155 14.07 -7.15 -7.53
N ASN A 156 13.23 -7.02 -6.50
CA ASN A 156 11.85 -7.57 -6.49
C ASN A 156 10.78 -6.49 -6.71
N CYS A 157 11.16 -5.34 -7.24
CA CYS A 157 10.24 -4.23 -7.50
C CYS A 157 9.65 -4.38 -8.91
N SER A 158 8.34 -4.22 -9.06
CA SER A 158 7.67 -4.21 -10.38
C SER A 158 8.22 -3.17 -11.35
N TYR A 159 8.88 -2.14 -10.85
CA TYR A 159 9.53 -1.09 -11.65
C TYR A 159 11.03 -1.36 -11.92
N PHE A 160 11.55 -2.54 -11.56
CA PHE A 160 12.99 -2.82 -11.69
C PHE A 160 13.49 -2.62 -13.12
N ASP A 161 12.87 -3.28 -14.09
CA ASP A 161 13.26 -3.20 -15.49
C ASP A 161 13.15 -1.78 -16.03
N PHE A 162 12.09 -1.07 -15.69
CA PHE A 162 11.91 0.33 -16.07
C PHE A 162 13.00 1.24 -15.50
N CYS A 163 13.34 1.08 -14.23
CA CYS A 163 14.33 1.92 -13.56
C CYS A 163 15.78 1.60 -13.96
N TRP A 164 16.07 0.35 -14.34
CA TRP A 164 17.43 -0.14 -14.53
C TRP A 164 17.70 -0.62 -15.96
N SER A 165 16.77 -0.47 -16.90
CA SER A 165 17.00 -0.74 -18.32
C SER A 165 18.11 0.15 -18.86
N GLY A 166 19.06 -0.48 -19.57
CA GLY A 166 20.20 0.21 -20.20
C GLY A 166 21.38 0.51 -19.29
N GLU A 167 21.35 0.10 -18.02
CA GLU A 167 22.54 0.14 -17.15
C GLU A 167 23.17 -1.27 -17.07
N GLU A 168 24.40 -1.41 -17.54
CA GLU A 168 25.18 -2.65 -17.36
C GLU A 168 25.38 -2.93 -15.87
N GLU A 169 25.39 -4.21 -15.48
CA GLU A 169 25.70 -4.63 -14.11
C GLU A 169 27.12 -4.18 -13.75
N GLN A 170 27.27 -2.99 -13.20
CA GLN A 170 28.48 -2.65 -12.50
C GLN A 170 28.53 -3.56 -11.27
N GLN A 171 29.52 -4.44 -11.24
CA GLN A 171 29.84 -5.24 -10.05
C GLN A 171 30.05 -4.25 -8.91
N GLU A 172 29.09 -4.20 -7.97
CA GLU A 172 29.29 -3.55 -6.68
C GLU A 172 30.43 -4.36 -6.02
N THR A 173 31.65 -3.87 -6.10
CA THR A 173 32.75 -4.34 -5.25
C THR A 173 32.40 -3.87 -3.85
N ASP A 174 32.23 -4.85 -2.94
CA ASP A 174 32.01 -4.68 -1.50
C ASP A 174 33.03 -3.74 -0.82
#